data_50d62e1a78474a924b0cf3ffd5c57945
#
_entry.id   50d62e1a78474a924b0cf3ffd5c57945
#
_cell.length_a   1.000
_cell.length_b   1.000
_cell.length_c   1.000
_cell.angle_alpha   90.00
_cell.angle_beta   90.00
_cell.angle_gamma   90.00
#
_symmetry.space_group_name_H-M   'P 1'
#
loop_
_entity.id
_entity.type
_entity.pdbx_description
1 polymer ?
#
loop_
_entity_poly.entity_id
_entity_poly.type
_entity_poly.pdbx_seq_one_letter_code
_entity_poly.pdbx_strand_id
1 'polypeptide(L)'
;MRYMLLAAFFATAFLVAAAPSRAETDADSLSAANLNAICTDASGDSKICSAYIAGFSQGFYYAAVSAKAGFAPCVPRGVTEEQARLIVTKFIGGHPEMMQQGAPSVVAEALVDAFPCAVSH
;
A
#
# COMPACT_ATOMS: atom_id res chain seq x y z
N MET A 1 -36.21 -67.78 2.01
CA MET A 1 -34.89 -67.26 2.41
C MET A 1 -34.66 -65.97 1.62
N ARG A 2 -34.92 -64.84 2.21
CA ARG A 2 -34.81 -63.53 1.57
C ARG A 2 -33.89 -62.69 2.44
N TYR A 3 -32.68 -62.53 2.01
CA TYR A 3 -31.71 -61.64 2.66
C TYR A 3 -31.97 -60.19 2.18
N MET A 4 -32.55 -59.41 3.07
CA MET A 4 -32.67 -57.95 2.92
C MET A 4 -31.34 -57.35 3.33
N LEU A 5 -30.55 -56.93 2.34
CA LEU A 5 -29.37 -56.09 2.55
C LEU A 5 -29.81 -54.65 2.73
N LEU A 6 -29.78 -54.19 3.96
CA LEU A 6 -29.92 -52.78 4.30
C LEU A 6 -28.61 -52.07 4.04
N ALA A 7 -28.53 -51.35 2.92
CA ALA A 7 -27.46 -50.44 2.62
C ALA A 7 -27.64 -49.16 3.45
N ALA A 8 -26.86 -49.03 4.50
CA ALA A 8 -26.77 -47.79 5.27
C ALA A 8 -25.93 -46.78 4.51
N PHE A 9 -26.55 -45.79 3.89
CA PHE A 9 -25.89 -44.63 3.34
C PHE A 9 -25.43 -43.73 4.48
N PHE A 10 -24.14 -43.76 4.78
CA PHE A 10 -23.50 -42.73 5.61
C PHE A 10 -23.32 -41.47 4.77
N ALA A 11 -24.24 -40.54 4.91
CA ALA A 11 -24.07 -39.19 4.42
C ALA A 11 -23.12 -38.45 5.37
N THR A 12 -21.84 -38.46 5.07
CA THR A 12 -20.86 -37.59 5.73
C THR A 12 -21.07 -36.17 5.22
N ALA A 13 -21.79 -35.38 6.02
CA ALA A 13 -21.87 -33.94 5.80
C ALA A 13 -20.50 -33.31 6.08
N PHE A 14 -19.77 -32.96 5.01
CA PHE A 14 -18.59 -32.09 5.10
C PHE A 14 -19.07 -30.70 5.48
N LEU A 15 -19.00 -30.35 6.76
CA LEU A 15 -19.06 -28.98 7.21
C LEU A 15 -17.76 -28.31 6.75
N VAL A 16 -17.82 -27.64 5.59
CA VAL A 16 -16.82 -26.66 5.21
C VAL A 16 -16.99 -25.47 6.16
N ALA A 17 -16.21 -25.47 7.23
CA ALA A 17 -16.05 -24.28 8.05
C ALA A 17 -15.43 -23.21 7.16
N ALA A 18 -16.24 -22.26 6.69
CA ALA A 18 -15.75 -21.04 6.10
C ALA A 18 -14.94 -20.33 7.19
N ALA A 19 -13.62 -20.43 7.11
CA ALA A 19 -12.75 -19.60 7.92
C ALA A 19 -13.12 -18.15 7.61
N PRO A 20 -13.35 -17.30 8.64
CA PRO A 20 -13.56 -15.89 8.40
C PRO A 20 -12.30 -15.41 7.66
N SER A 21 -12.46 -14.91 6.43
CA SER A 21 -11.42 -14.16 5.77
C SER A 21 -11.09 -13.03 6.73
N ARG A 22 -9.91 -13.13 7.34
CA ARG A 22 -9.35 -12.03 8.10
C ARG A 22 -9.27 -10.89 7.12
N ALA A 23 -10.14 -9.90 7.26
CA ALA A 23 -9.88 -8.60 6.71
C ALA A 23 -8.51 -8.23 7.27
N GLU A 24 -7.52 -8.08 6.40
CA GLU A 24 -6.21 -7.54 6.80
C GLU A 24 -6.54 -6.25 7.51
N THR A 25 -6.43 -6.28 8.83
CA THR A 25 -6.57 -5.07 9.63
C THR A 25 -5.41 -4.17 9.23
N ASP A 26 -5.65 -2.89 9.09
CA ASP A 26 -4.63 -1.86 8.78
C ASP A 26 -3.36 -1.95 9.66
N ALA A 27 -3.37 -2.79 10.69
CA ALA A 27 -2.24 -3.10 11.54
C ALA A 27 -1.08 -3.85 10.84
N ASP A 28 -1.34 -4.54 9.72
CA ASP A 28 -0.31 -5.24 8.94
C ASP A 28 0.26 -4.37 7.81
N SER A 29 -0.32 -3.20 7.54
CA SER A 29 0.20 -2.26 6.57
C SER A 29 1.22 -1.31 7.19
N LEU A 30 2.25 -0.95 6.43
CA LEU A 30 3.24 0.04 6.86
C LEU A 30 2.54 1.38 7.12
N SER A 31 2.62 1.90 8.33
CA SER A 31 2.08 3.23 8.68
C SER A 31 3.04 4.35 8.27
N ALA A 32 2.53 5.56 8.13
CA ALA A 32 3.35 6.75 7.86
C ALA A 32 4.39 6.98 8.96
N ALA A 33 4.06 6.72 10.23
CA ALA A 33 5.01 6.82 11.33
C ALA A 33 6.17 5.85 11.18
N ASN A 34 5.89 4.58 10.86
CA ASN A 34 6.92 3.56 10.65
C ASN A 34 7.76 3.88 9.41
N LEU A 35 7.13 4.32 8.32
CA LEU A 35 7.87 4.77 7.14
C LEU A 35 8.79 5.95 7.49
N ASN A 36 8.29 6.94 8.21
CA ASN A 36 9.09 8.10 8.62
C ASN A 36 10.29 7.68 9.46
N ALA A 37 10.12 6.76 10.41
CA ALA A 37 11.22 6.23 11.20
C ALA A 37 12.30 5.59 10.32
N ILE A 38 11.92 4.72 9.38
CA ILE A 38 12.84 4.10 8.41
C ILE A 38 13.53 5.16 7.55
N CYS A 39 12.80 6.19 7.11
CA CYS A 39 13.31 7.23 6.22
C CYS A 39 14.27 8.21 6.90
N THR A 40 14.17 8.37 8.21
CA THR A 40 14.99 9.31 9.01
C THR A 40 16.11 8.62 9.77
N ASP A 41 16.16 7.28 9.74
CA ASP A 41 17.20 6.52 10.42
C ASP A 41 18.58 6.76 9.80
N ALA A 42 19.53 7.14 10.65
CA ALA A 42 20.93 7.36 10.27
C ALA A 42 21.73 6.05 10.05
N SER A 43 21.17 4.89 10.42
CA SER A 43 21.87 3.60 10.39
C SER A 43 21.97 2.92 9.00
N GLY A 44 21.37 3.52 7.97
CA GLY A 44 21.46 3.03 6.58
C GLY A 44 20.15 2.55 5.97
N ASP A 45 19.06 2.52 6.74
CA ASP A 45 17.74 2.12 6.25
C ASP A 45 17.11 3.16 5.30
N SER A 46 17.75 4.32 5.14
CA SER A 46 17.38 5.35 4.16
C SER A 46 17.31 4.82 2.72
N LYS A 47 18.13 3.80 2.38
CA LYS A 47 18.06 3.13 1.07
C LYS A 47 16.78 2.31 0.90
N ILE A 48 16.33 1.65 1.96
CA ILE A 48 15.07 0.91 1.97
C ILE A 48 13.90 1.88 1.79
N CYS A 49 13.95 3.01 2.49
CA CYS A 49 12.99 4.08 2.32
C CYS A 49 12.95 4.59 0.87
N SER A 50 14.11 4.92 0.30
CA SER A 50 14.20 5.40 -1.09
C SER A 50 13.65 4.38 -2.08
N ALA A 51 13.99 3.09 -1.91
CA ALA A 51 13.49 2.01 -2.76
C ALA A 51 11.96 1.84 -2.63
N TYR A 52 11.42 1.95 -1.42
CA TYR A 52 9.97 1.90 -1.19
C TYR A 52 9.26 3.03 -1.92
N ILE A 53 9.73 4.27 -1.75
CA ILE A 53 9.13 5.46 -2.37
C ILE A 53 9.24 5.39 -3.89
N ALA A 54 10.39 4.97 -4.42
CA ALA A 54 10.59 4.83 -5.87
C ALA A 54 9.66 3.76 -6.46
N GLY A 55 9.59 2.59 -5.84
CA GLY A 55 8.69 1.50 -6.29
C GLY A 55 7.22 1.90 -6.22
N PHE A 56 6.82 2.54 -5.12
CA PHE A 56 5.47 3.06 -4.97
C PHE A 56 5.14 4.10 -6.04
N SER A 57 6.03 5.07 -6.27
CA SER A 57 5.83 6.15 -7.27
C SER A 57 5.64 5.59 -8.66
N GLN A 58 6.44 4.61 -9.06
CA GLN A 58 6.31 3.95 -10.36
C GLN A 58 4.99 3.17 -10.46
N GLY A 59 4.67 2.35 -9.46
CA GLY A 59 3.42 1.60 -9.42
C GLY A 59 2.18 2.51 -9.45
N PHE A 60 2.22 3.59 -8.68
CA PHE A 60 1.15 4.58 -8.64
C PHE A 60 0.96 5.27 -10.01
N TYR A 61 2.05 5.68 -10.65
CA TYR A 61 1.98 6.26 -11.98
C TYR A 61 1.34 5.29 -12.99
N TYR A 62 1.82 4.05 -13.06
CA TYR A 62 1.27 3.06 -13.99
C TYR A 62 -0.20 2.72 -13.70
N ALA A 63 -0.57 2.61 -12.44
CA ALA A 63 -1.95 2.37 -12.04
C ALA A 63 -2.86 3.54 -12.44
N ALA A 64 -2.44 4.77 -12.20
CA ALA A 64 -3.19 5.96 -12.54
C ALA A 64 -3.36 6.11 -14.06
N VAL A 65 -2.31 5.86 -14.85
CA VAL A 65 -2.37 5.89 -16.31
C VAL A 65 -3.31 4.81 -16.84
N SER A 66 -3.21 3.59 -16.31
CA SER A 66 -4.06 2.47 -16.74
C SER A 66 -5.54 2.70 -16.40
N ALA A 67 -5.81 3.30 -15.26
CA ALA A 67 -7.17 3.65 -14.84
C ALA A 67 -7.69 4.96 -15.47
N LYS A 68 -6.86 5.67 -16.25
CA LYS A 68 -7.15 7.02 -16.76
C LYS A 68 -7.55 7.98 -15.63
N ALA A 69 -6.93 7.83 -14.47
CA ALA A 69 -7.22 8.63 -13.29
C ALA A 69 -6.52 9.99 -13.38
N GLY A 70 -7.24 11.06 -13.07
CA GLY A 70 -6.73 12.44 -13.16
C GLY A 70 -5.85 12.88 -11.97
N PHE A 71 -5.43 11.97 -11.11
CA PHE A 71 -4.74 12.29 -9.85
C PHE A 71 -3.31 11.74 -9.74
N ALA A 72 -2.68 11.36 -10.85
CA ALA A 72 -1.28 10.95 -10.83
C ALA A 72 -0.36 12.17 -10.58
N PRO A 73 0.72 12.03 -9.80
CA PRO A 73 1.70 13.10 -9.68
C PRO A 73 2.47 13.26 -10.98
N CYS A 74 2.75 14.49 -11.37
CA CYS A 74 3.57 14.82 -12.52
C CYS A 74 5.04 14.99 -12.12
N VAL A 75 5.65 13.90 -11.66
CA VAL A 75 7.04 13.92 -11.21
C VAL A 75 7.96 14.23 -12.40
N PRO A 76 8.75 15.32 -12.35
CA PRO A 76 9.67 15.68 -13.44
C PRO A 76 10.76 14.61 -13.63
N ARG A 77 11.20 14.44 -14.87
CA ARG A 77 12.37 13.62 -15.15
C ARG A 77 13.60 14.25 -14.48
N GLY A 78 14.38 13.44 -13.77
CA GLY A 78 15.56 13.90 -13.06
C GLY A 78 15.37 14.11 -11.55
N VAL A 79 14.16 13.96 -11.04
CA VAL A 79 13.96 13.84 -9.59
C VAL A 79 14.61 12.54 -9.12
N THR A 80 15.59 12.67 -8.23
CA THR A 80 16.30 11.51 -7.68
C THR A 80 15.49 10.84 -6.59
N GLU A 81 15.80 9.56 -6.30
CA GLU A 81 15.17 8.82 -5.18
C GLU A 81 15.39 9.53 -3.85
N GLU A 82 16.56 10.14 -3.65
CA GLU A 82 16.89 10.90 -2.46
C GLU A 82 16.03 12.17 -2.33
N GLN A 83 15.82 12.88 -3.44
CA GLN A 83 14.91 14.04 -3.44
C GLN A 83 13.48 13.63 -3.13
N ALA A 84 12.99 12.54 -3.70
CA ALA A 84 11.67 12.01 -3.40
C ALA A 84 11.54 11.62 -1.92
N ARG A 85 12.57 10.97 -1.36
CA ARG A 85 12.63 10.64 0.07
C ARG A 85 12.53 11.89 0.96
N LEU A 86 13.30 12.92 0.65
CA LEU A 86 13.28 14.18 1.41
C LEU A 86 11.93 14.89 1.33
N ILE A 87 11.26 14.85 0.18
CA ILE A 87 9.92 15.41 0.00
C ILE A 87 8.93 14.68 0.91
N VAL A 88 8.92 13.34 0.86
CA VAL A 88 8.00 12.52 1.65
C VAL A 88 8.25 12.70 3.14
N THR A 89 9.50 12.67 3.60
CA THR A 89 9.82 12.85 5.02
C THR A 89 9.45 14.24 5.52
N LYS A 90 9.68 15.28 4.71
CA LYS A 90 9.26 16.65 5.04
C LYS A 90 7.73 16.75 5.13
N PHE A 91 7.02 16.14 4.21
CA PHE A 91 5.56 16.13 4.21
C PHE A 91 5.03 15.43 5.48
N ILE A 92 5.50 14.22 5.79
CA ILE A 92 5.09 13.49 7.00
C ILE A 92 5.39 14.30 8.26
N GLY A 93 6.58 14.90 8.34
CA GLY A 93 6.98 15.73 9.49
C GLY A 93 6.11 16.97 9.68
N GLY A 94 5.52 17.51 8.62
CA GLY A 94 4.59 18.62 8.65
C GLY A 94 3.14 18.24 8.94
N HIS A 95 2.82 16.92 8.92
CA HIS A 95 1.46 16.42 9.08
C HIS A 95 1.38 15.33 10.16
N PRO A 96 1.58 15.70 11.44
CA PRO A 96 1.57 14.73 12.54
C PRO A 96 0.23 13.98 12.66
N GLU A 97 -0.86 14.57 12.21
CA GLU A 97 -2.19 13.97 12.19
C GLU A 97 -2.29 12.78 11.21
N MET A 98 -1.36 12.67 10.26
CA MET A 98 -1.34 11.59 9.26
C MET A 98 -0.45 10.40 9.68
N MET A 99 0.23 10.47 10.81
CA MET A 99 1.18 9.43 11.25
C MET A 99 0.57 8.03 11.38
N GLN A 100 -0.73 7.94 11.67
CA GLN A 100 -1.44 6.67 11.81
C GLN A 100 -2.05 6.17 10.50
N GLN A 101 -1.97 6.95 9.44
CA GLN A 101 -2.45 6.53 8.12
C GLN A 101 -1.48 5.54 7.48
N GLY A 102 -1.99 4.77 6.51
CA GLY A 102 -1.15 3.89 5.71
C GLY A 102 -0.11 4.66 4.90
N ALA A 103 1.13 4.21 4.91
CA ALA A 103 2.23 4.84 4.18
C ALA A 103 1.92 5.07 2.69
N PRO A 104 1.26 4.14 1.95
CA PRO A 104 0.92 4.36 0.55
C PRO A 104 0.10 5.63 0.32
N SER A 105 -0.92 5.88 1.15
CA SER A 105 -1.77 7.06 1.03
C SER A 105 -0.99 8.34 1.25
N VAL A 106 -0.17 8.37 2.30
CA VAL A 106 0.62 9.55 2.67
C VAL A 106 1.72 9.84 1.65
N VAL A 107 2.35 8.81 1.10
CA VAL A 107 3.32 8.97 0.00
C VAL A 107 2.65 9.52 -1.26
N ALA A 108 1.45 9.03 -1.60
CA ALA A 108 0.69 9.55 -2.74
C ALA A 108 0.37 11.04 -2.56
N GLU A 109 -0.14 11.43 -1.39
CA GLU A 109 -0.46 12.82 -1.08
C GLU A 109 0.79 13.71 -1.13
N ALA A 110 1.90 13.28 -0.54
CA ALA A 110 3.16 14.02 -0.57
C ALA A 110 3.68 14.27 -1.99
N LEU A 111 3.56 13.26 -2.87
CA LEU A 111 4.02 13.37 -4.25
C LEU A 111 3.07 14.23 -5.09
N VAL A 112 1.76 14.13 -4.88
CA VAL A 112 0.78 14.97 -5.59
C VAL A 112 0.91 16.44 -5.16
N ASP A 113 1.14 16.69 -3.87
CA ASP A 113 1.37 18.04 -3.34
C ASP A 113 2.65 18.67 -3.90
N ALA A 114 3.74 17.89 -3.93
CA ALA A 114 5.03 18.38 -4.42
C ALA A 114 5.09 18.52 -5.96
N PHE A 115 4.35 17.70 -6.69
CA PHE A 115 4.39 17.63 -8.14
C PHE A 115 2.99 17.65 -8.75
N PRO A 116 2.24 18.73 -8.55
CA PRO A 116 0.91 18.85 -9.14
C PRO A 116 1.03 18.87 -10.67
N CYS A 117 0.13 18.14 -11.33
CA CYS A 117 0.03 18.25 -12.79
C CYS A 117 -0.55 19.60 -13.16
N ALA A 118 0.05 20.27 -14.16
CA ALA A 118 -0.55 21.46 -14.73
C ALA A 118 -1.91 21.10 -15.32
N VAL A 119 -2.98 21.72 -14.81
CA VAL A 119 -4.30 21.64 -15.45
C VAL A 119 -4.17 22.32 -16.80
N SER A 120 -4.24 21.55 -17.88
CA SER A 120 -4.39 22.13 -19.22
C SER A 120 -5.79 22.75 -19.29
N HIS A 121 -5.82 24.05 -19.30
CA HIS A 121 -7.04 24.83 -19.58
C HIS A 121 -7.41 24.74 -21.06
#